data_10e3b8f26809e8f32c92cad6dbe69936
#
_entry.id   10e3b8f26809e8f32c92cad6dbe69936
#
_cell.length_a   1.000
_cell.length_b   1.000
_cell.length_c   1.000
_cell.angle_alpha   90.00
_cell.angle_beta   90.00
_cell.angle_gamma   90.00
#
_symmetry.space_group_name_H-M   'P 1'
#
loop_
_entity.id
_entity.type
_entity.pdbx_description
1 polymer ?
#
loop_
_entity_poly.entity_id
_entity_poly.type
_entity_poly.pdbx_seq_one_letter_code
_entity_poly.pdbx_strand_id
1 'polypeptide(L)'
;LLKVLIHVCHSRNEDHTYTTTAPSSGGRRFHVNCLKRDFRLILTGEKWLDELVDRYAGNRGGGGSIDLVMHLIGINFVQAVRVCLEAAE
;
A
#
# COMPACT_ATOMS: atom_id res chain seq x y z
N LEU A 1 -0.61 -0.81 8.04
CA LEU A 1 -0.16 -0.59 6.66
C LEU A 1 0.64 0.71 6.48
N LEU A 2 0.22 1.76 7.17
CA LEU A 2 0.88 3.06 7.00
C LEU A 2 2.34 3.05 7.43
N LYS A 3 2.68 2.34 8.52
CA LYS A 3 4.07 2.20 8.96
C LYS A 3 4.95 1.58 7.89
N VAL A 4 4.43 0.60 7.18
CA VAL A 4 5.15 -0.07 6.10
C VAL A 4 5.40 0.88 4.94
N LEU A 5 4.40 1.69 4.55
CA LEU A 5 4.58 2.71 3.51
C LEU A 5 5.68 3.71 3.89
N ILE A 6 5.65 4.17 5.14
CA ILE A 6 6.66 5.12 5.64
C ILE A 6 8.06 4.52 5.58
N HIS A 7 8.16 3.22 5.90
CA HIS A 7 9.46 2.54 5.96
C HIS A 7 10.06 2.29 4.58
N VAL A 8 9.25 1.89 3.58
CA VAL A 8 9.77 1.43 2.28
C VAL A 8 9.69 2.44 1.16
N CYS A 9 8.86 3.46 1.26
CA CYS A 9 8.65 4.41 0.17
C CYS A 9 9.29 5.76 0.45
N HIS A 10 9.98 6.32 -0.55
CA HIS A 10 10.64 7.63 -0.44
C HIS A 10 9.66 8.78 -0.31
N SER A 11 8.58 8.73 -1.06
CA SER A 11 7.62 9.82 -1.16
C SER A 11 6.23 9.29 -0.90
N ARG A 12 5.48 10.02 -0.08
CA ARG A 12 4.14 9.65 0.30
C ARG A 12 3.31 10.92 0.52
N ASN A 13 2.24 11.05 -0.27
CA ASN A 13 1.30 12.17 -0.14
C ASN A 13 -0.10 11.64 0.00
N GLU A 14 -0.78 12.01 1.09
CA GLU A 14 -2.17 11.67 1.26
C GLU A 14 -3.04 12.59 0.40
N ASP A 15 -3.98 12.00 -0.33
CA ASP A 15 -4.95 12.75 -1.13
C ASP A 15 -6.17 13.08 -0.27
N HIS A 16 -6.19 14.30 0.26
CA HIS A 16 -7.26 14.77 1.14
C HIS A 16 -8.56 15.09 0.38
N THR A 17 -8.54 15.06 -0.95
CA THR A 17 -9.75 15.23 -1.76
C THR A 17 -10.52 13.94 -1.95
N TYR A 18 -9.91 12.80 -1.61
CA TYR A 18 -10.55 11.51 -1.76
C TYR A 18 -11.70 11.33 -0.75
N THR A 19 -12.87 10.96 -1.28
CA THR A 19 -14.01 10.58 -0.47
C THR A 19 -14.45 9.19 -0.88
N THR A 20 -14.58 8.29 0.10
CA THR A 20 -15.06 6.94 -0.16
C THR A 20 -16.58 6.91 -0.29
N THR A 21 -17.08 5.99 -1.14
CA THR A 21 -18.52 5.75 -1.26
C THR A 21 -19.09 5.06 -0.03
N ALA A 22 -18.22 4.50 0.83
CA ALA A 22 -18.59 3.88 2.10
C ALA A 22 -17.86 4.59 3.23
N PRO A 23 -18.34 5.75 3.72
CA PRO A 23 -17.63 6.56 4.72
C PRO A 23 -17.28 5.81 5.99
N SER A 24 -18.06 4.80 6.36
CA SER A 24 -17.79 3.97 7.54
C SER A 24 -16.55 3.08 7.37
N SER A 25 -16.06 2.86 6.15
CA SER A 25 -14.89 2.01 5.91
C SER A 25 -13.57 2.68 6.26
N GLY A 26 -13.53 4.02 6.32
CA GLY A 26 -12.33 4.76 6.68
C GLY A 26 -11.22 4.74 5.64
N GLY A 27 -11.54 4.49 4.36
CA GLY A 27 -10.55 4.43 3.29
C GLY A 27 -9.82 5.75 3.06
N ARG A 28 -8.50 5.68 2.88
CA ARG A 28 -7.63 6.83 2.62
C ARG A 28 -6.79 6.56 1.38
N ARG A 29 -6.67 7.57 0.52
CA ARG A 29 -5.88 7.47 -0.71
C ARG A 29 -4.51 8.11 -0.51
N PHE A 30 -3.47 7.41 -0.96
CA PHE A 30 -2.09 7.90 -0.94
C PHE A 30 -1.46 7.79 -2.32
N HIS A 31 -0.74 8.84 -2.72
CA HIS A 31 0.13 8.81 -3.89
C HIS A 31 1.55 8.57 -3.38
N VAL A 32 2.15 7.45 -3.77
CA VAL A 32 3.47 7.06 -3.25
C VAL A 32 4.44 6.77 -4.41
N ASN A 33 5.73 7.07 -4.17
CA ASN A 33 6.81 6.64 -5.04
C ASN A 33 7.74 5.73 -4.24
N CYS A 34 7.97 4.55 -4.77
CA CYS A 34 8.78 3.53 -4.11
C CYS A 34 9.67 2.88 -5.16
N LEU A 35 10.99 2.98 -4.98
CA LEU A 35 11.98 2.45 -5.93
C LEU A 35 11.74 2.96 -7.36
N LYS A 36 11.47 4.26 -7.51
CA LYS A 36 11.22 4.94 -8.80
C LYS A 36 9.93 4.49 -9.50
N ARG A 37 9.04 3.80 -8.81
CA ARG A 37 7.72 3.42 -9.31
C ARG A 37 6.64 4.19 -8.57
N ASP A 38 5.60 4.57 -9.30
CA ASP A 38 4.46 5.28 -8.73
C ASP A 38 3.33 4.32 -8.41
N PHE A 39 2.70 4.56 -7.26
CA PHE A 39 1.54 3.81 -6.83
C PHE A 39 0.47 4.78 -6.36
N ARG A 40 -0.79 4.42 -6.57
CA ARG A 40 -1.92 5.16 -6.00
C ARG A 40 -2.74 4.18 -5.17
N LEU A 41 -2.53 4.22 -3.85
CA LEU A 41 -3.06 3.23 -2.93
C LEU A 41 -4.25 3.76 -2.16
N ILE A 42 -5.29 2.94 -2.05
CA ILE A 42 -6.36 3.16 -1.08
C ILE A 42 -6.14 2.16 0.05
N LEU A 43 -5.98 2.69 1.26
CA LEU A 43 -5.80 1.88 2.47
C LEU A 43 -7.09 1.91 3.28
N THR A 44 -7.63 0.74 3.58
CA THR A 44 -8.85 0.60 4.38
C THR A 44 -8.62 -0.49 5.43
N GLY A 45 -8.34 -0.08 6.67
CA GLY A 45 -7.95 -1.02 7.71
C GLY A 45 -6.68 -1.78 7.31
N GLU A 46 -6.77 -3.11 7.26
CA GLU A 46 -5.65 -3.97 6.86
C GLU A 46 -5.68 -4.32 5.36
N LYS A 47 -6.57 -3.69 4.59
CA LYS A 47 -6.70 -3.94 3.15
C LYS A 47 -6.11 -2.79 2.35
N TRP A 48 -5.60 -3.11 1.17
CA TRP A 48 -5.05 -2.12 0.25
C TRP A 48 -5.50 -2.41 -1.18
N LEU A 49 -5.55 -1.34 -1.98
CA LEU A 49 -5.89 -1.41 -3.40
C LEU A 49 -5.00 -0.43 -4.15
N ASP A 50 -4.34 -0.90 -5.24
CA ASP A 50 -3.54 -0.06 -6.10
C ASP A 50 -4.36 0.33 -7.32
N GLU A 51 -4.79 1.58 -7.39
CA GLU A 51 -5.64 2.09 -8.48
C GLU A 51 -4.92 2.20 -9.83
N LEU A 52 -3.59 2.18 -9.84
CA LEU A 52 -2.81 2.23 -11.08
C LEU A 52 -2.69 0.87 -11.75
N VAL A 53 -3.06 -0.22 -11.06
CA VAL A 53 -3.12 -1.56 -11.64
C VAL A 53 -4.47 -1.75 -12.30
N ASP A 54 -4.48 -2.39 -13.48
CA ASP A 54 -5.71 -2.69 -14.21
C ASP A 54 -6.70 -3.43 -13.30
N ARG A 55 -7.97 -3.02 -13.36
CA ARG A 55 -9.02 -3.55 -12.50
C ARG A 55 -9.24 -5.06 -12.64
N TYR A 56 -8.81 -5.64 -13.75
CA TYR A 56 -8.94 -7.07 -14.01
C TYR A 56 -7.67 -7.85 -13.67
N ALA A 57 -6.60 -7.18 -13.27
CA ALA A 57 -5.38 -7.85 -12.87
C ALA A 57 -5.53 -8.44 -11.48
N GLY A 58 -5.01 -9.66 -11.29
CA GLY A 58 -5.16 -10.37 -10.02
C GLY A 58 -4.37 -9.77 -8.85
N ASN A 59 -3.39 -8.90 -9.13
CA ASN A 59 -2.53 -8.29 -8.12
C ASN A 59 -2.89 -6.83 -7.82
N ARG A 60 -4.12 -6.41 -8.10
CA ARG A 60 -4.57 -5.04 -7.90
C ARG A 60 -4.70 -4.66 -6.43
N GLY A 61 -5.01 -5.62 -5.57
CA GLY A 61 -5.21 -5.37 -4.15
C GLY A 61 -4.91 -6.59 -3.31
N GLY A 62 -4.96 -6.42 -2.02
CA GLY A 62 -4.72 -7.49 -1.07
C GLY A 62 -4.98 -7.07 0.36
N GLY A 63 -4.57 -7.91 1.29
CA GLY A 63 -4.70 -7.67 2.73
C GLY A 63 -3.36 -7.86 3.44
N GLY A 64 -3.10 -6.99 4.42
CA GLY A 64 -1.94 -7.12 5.28
C GLY A 64 -0.68 -6.46 4.75
N SER A 65 0.26 -6.25 5.66
CA SER A 65 1.51 -5.55 5.38
C SER A 65 2.46 -6.35 4.50
N ILE A 66 2.49 -7.66 4.66
CA ILE A 66 3.41 -8.53 3.90
C ILE A 66 3.04 -8.47 2.41
N ASP A 67 1.76 -8.62 2.10
CA ASP A 67 1.24 -8.50 0.73
C ASP A 67 1.59 -7.15 0.12
N LEU A 68 1.39 -6.07 0.88
CA LEU A 68 1.67 -4.72 0.42
C LEU A 68 3.15 -4.54 0.09
N VAL A 69 4.06 -4.99 0.96
CA VAL A 69 5.50 -4.89 0.73
C VAL A 69 5.90 -5.67 -0.52
N MET A 70 5.38 -6.87 -0.70
CA MET A 70 5.66 -7.66 -1.89
C MET A 70 5.22 -6.94 -3.17
N HIS A 71 4.07 -6.27 -3.13
CA HIS A 71 3.55 -5.48 -4.25
C HIS A 71 4.43 -4.25 -4.54
N LEU A 72 4.86 -3.54 -3.50
CA LEU A 72 5.59 -2.28 -3.64
C LEU A 72 7.01 -2.46 -4.14
N ILE A 73 7.74 -3.45 -3.63
CA ILE A 73 9.16 -3.59 -3.93
C ILE A 73 9.54 -4.92 -4.57
N GLY A 74 8.57 -5.77 -4.86
CA GLY A 74 8.78 -6.97 -5.67
C GLY A 74 9.66 -8.05 -5.05
N ILE A 75 9.67 -8.14 -3.72
CA ILE A 75 10.46 -9.14 -2.99
C ILE A 75 9.61 -10.36 -2.65
N ASN A 76 10.26 -11.44 -2.22
CA ASN A 76 9.55 -12.65 -1.85
C ASN A 76 8.97 -12.57 -0.44
N PHE A 77 8.18 -13.58 -0.07
CA PHE A 77 7.48 -13.63 1.22
C PHE A 77 8.43 -13.52 2.42
N VAL A 78 9.53 -14.26 2.40
CA VAL A 78 10.47 -14.28 3.53
C VAL A 78 11.11 -12.90 3.72
N GLN A 79 11.52 -12.27 2.62
CA GLN A 79 12.09 -10.92 2.65
C GLN A 79 11.06 -9.89 3.11
N ALA A 80 9.81 -10.04 2.66
CA ALA A 80 8.73 -9.13 3.06
C ALA A 80 8.44 -9.23 4.56
N VAL A 81 8.48 -10.42 5.14
CA VAL A 81 8.33 -10.60 6.57
C VAL A 81 9.40 -9.82 7.34
N ARG A 82 10.65 -9.90 6.90
CA ARG A 82 11.75 -9.14 7.53
C ARG A 82 11.51 -7.64 7.47
N VAL A 83 11.10 -7.13 6.31
CA VAL A 83 10.82 -5.70 6.14
C VAL A 83 9.70 -5.26 7.08
N CYS A 84 8.64 -6.05 7.20
CA CYS A 84 7.53 -5.74 8.10
C CYS A 84 7.97 -5.74 9.57
N LEU A 85 8.84 -6.66 9.97
CA LEU A 85 9.38 -6.68 11.33
C LEU A 85 10.22 -5.43 11.60
N GLU A 86 11.06 -5.01 10.65
CA GLU A 86 11.85 -3.78 10.77
C GLU A 86 10.93 -2.55 10.89
N ALA A 87 9.88 -2.49 10.09
CA ALA A 87 8.94 -1.37 10.11
C ALA A 87 8.14 -1.29 11.42
N ALA A 88 7.96 -2.41 12.11
CA ALA A 88 7.26 -2.46 13.38
C ALA A 88 8.10 -1.99 14.56
N GLU A 89 9.40 -1.96 14.41
CA GLU A 89 10.31 -1.42 15.43
C GLU A 89 10.22 0.12 15.47
#